data_855edefc51aacdfed8f52a3b2ba6a5ae
#
_entry.id   855edefc51aacdfed8f52a3b2ba6a5ae
#
_cell.length_a   1.000
_cell.length_b   1.000
_cell.length_c   1.000
_cell.angle_alpha   90.00
_cell.angle_beta   90.00
_cell.angle_gamma   90.00
#
_symmetry.space_group_name_H-M   'P 1'
#
loop_
_entity.id
_entity.type
_entity.pdbx_description
1 polymer ?
#
loop_
_entity_poly.entity_id
_entity_poly.type
_entity_poly.pdbx_seq_one_letter_code
_entity_poly.pdbx_strand_id
1 'polypeptide(L)'
;MSGGLTTDWLPWITRRAGETRTWSAPRPGEQVLVLAPYGDLAVLPALYQDAHPVPAARQDIERITYPDGSTVDYDSAQGQLTVTVAAAGRVVVNCQAATINAADSVTLATPQTICTGA
;
A
#
# COMPACT_ATOMS: atom_id res chain seq x y z
N MET A 1 -18.01 3.62 -16.40
CA MET A 1 -18.40 3.12 -17.73
C MET A 1 -19.69 3.77 -18.17
N SER A 2 -19.70 4.22 -19.38
CA SER A 2 -20.93 4.74 -19.96
C SER A 2 -21.63 3.66 -20.77
N GLY A 3 -22.79 3.97 -21.34
CA GLY A 3 -23.53 3.03 -22.18
C GLY A 3 -24.50 2.14 -21.44
N GLY A 4 -24.76 2.37 -20.19
CA GLY A 4 -25.81 1.71 -19.45
C GLY A 4 -25.52 0.27 -19.04
N LEU A 5 -24.28 -0.18 -19.15
CA LEU A 5 -23.93 -1.51 -18.65
C LEU A 5 -23.74 -1.44 -17.13
N THR A 6 -24.56 -2.22 -16.45
CA THR A 6 -24.48 -2.34 -14.98
C THR A 6 -24.03 -3.75 -14.63
N THR A 7 -23.01 -3.86 -13.81
CA THR A 7 -22.51 -5.15 -13.34
C THR A 7 -22.52 -5.16 -11.81
N ASP A 8 -22.74 -6.35 -11.22
CA ASP A 8 -22.68 -6.50 -9.77
C ASP A 8 -21.25 -6.66 -9.32
N TRP A 9 -20.80 -7.89 -9.15
CA TRP A 9 -19.47 -8.18 -8.66
C TRP A 9 -18.59 -8.65 -9.80
N LEU A 10 -17.45 -7.96 -10.00
CA LEU A 10 -16.44 -8.37 -10.97
C LEU A 10 -15.18 -8.76 -10.23
N PRO A 11 -14.49 -9.84 -10.67
CA PRO A 11 -13.17 -10.13 -10.14
C PRO A 11 -12.20 -9.04 -10.58
N TRP A 12 -11.22 -8.75 -9.74
CA TRP A 12 -10.16 -7.83 -10.13
C TRP A 12 -8.81 -8.55 -10.18
N ILE A 13 -7.94 -8.04 -11.05
CA ILE A 13 -6.60 -8.56 -11.23
C ILE A 13 -5.73 -8.01 -10.09
N THR A 14 -4.97 -8.88 -9.46
CA THR A 14 -4.09 -8.55 -8.35
C THR A 14 -2.66 -9.02 -8.63
N ARG A 15 -1.72 -8.60 -7.79
CA ARG A 15 -0.31 -8.96 -7.98
C ARG A 15 -0.06 -10.44 -7.74
N ARG A 16 -0.67 -11.01 -6.71
CA ARG A 16 -0.53 -12.43 -6.37
C ARG A 16 -1.86 -12.99 -5.90
N ALA A 17 -2.22 -14.16 -6.39
CA ALA A 17 -3.49 -14.81 -6.05
C ALA A 17 -3.36 -16.34 -5.91
N GLY A 18 -2.17 -16.85 -5.64
CA GLY A 18 -1.90 -18.25 -5.37
C GLY A 18 -1.83 -18.53 -3.86
N GLU A 19 -0.88 -19.36 -3.45
CA GLU A 19 -0.63 -19.55 -2.03
C GLU A 19 -0.19 -18.26 -1.37
N THR A 20 0.66 -17.49 -2.05
CA THR A 20 0.92 -16.10 -1.68
C THR A 20 -0.15 -15.24 -2.32
N ARG A 21 -0.86 -14.48 -1.51
CA ARG A 21 -1.99 -13.68 -1.97
C ARG A 21 -1.86 -12.26 -1.45
N THR A 22 -2.21 -11.30 -2.32
CA THR A 22 -2.28 -9.91 -1.93
C THR A 22 -3.74 -9.46 -1.94
N TRP A 23 -4.09 -8.61 -1.00
CA TRP A 23 -5.43 -8.03 -0.93
C TRP A 23 -5.31 -6.52 -0.92
N SER A 24 -5.82 -5.90 -1.97
CA SER A 24 -5.93 -4.46 -2.06
C SER A 24 -7.14 -4.16 -2.93
N ALA A 25 -8.30 -4.05 -2.29
CA ALA A 25 -9.56 -3.88 -2.98
C ALA A 25 -9.66 -2.50 -3.61
N PRO A 26 -10.06 -2.39 -4.89
CA PRO A 26 -10.38 -1.10 -5.48
C PRO A 26 -11.50 -0.42 -4.72
N ARG A 27 -11.42 0.90 -4.62
CA ARG A 27 -12.42 1.71 -3.94
C ARG A 27 -13.33 2.41 -4.94
N PRO A 28 -14.57 2.73 -4.57
CA PRO A 28 -15.42 3.54 -5.42
C PRO A 28 -14.71 4.86 -5.80
N GLY A 29 -14.79 5.23 -7.06
CA GLY A 29 -14.15 6.42 -7.59
C GLY A 29 -12.78 6.19 -8.19
N GLU A 30 -12.17 5.01 -8.03
CA GLU A 30 -10.93 4.70 -8.70
C GLU A 30 -11.16 4.41 -10.18
N GLN A 31 -10.20 4.82 -10.99
CA GLN A 31 -10.25 4.58 -12.43
C GLN A 31 -9.56 3.26 -12.74
N VAL A 32 -10.28 2.38 -13.43
CA VAL A 32 -9.80 1.03 -13.73
C VAL A 32 -10.06 0.69 -15.19
N LEU A 33 -9.42 -0.35 -15.68
CA LEU A 33 -9.74 -0.97 -16.97
C LEU A 33 -10.60 -2.20 -16.75
N VAL A 34 -11.55 -2.41 -17.63
CA VAL A 34 -12.35 -3.64 -17.64
C VAL A 34 -11.91 -4.45 -18.84
N LEU A 35 -11.48 -5.67 -18.59
CA LEU A 35 -11.08 -6.63 -19.61
C LEU A 35 -12.22 -7.60 -19.83
N ALA A 36 -12.48 -7.95 -21.09
CA ALA A 36 -13.60 -8.81 -21.44
C ALA A 36 -13.16 -9.90 -22.44
N PRO A 37 -12.17 -10.73 -22.09
CA PRO A 37 -11.76 -11.81 -22.96
C PRO A 37 -12.89 -12.85 -23.03
N TYR A 38 -13.32 -13.20 -24.24
CA TYR A 38 -14.36 -14.20 -24.46
C TYR A 38 -15.65 -13.93 -23.69
N GLY A 39 -15.96 -12.66 -23.42
CA GLY A 39 -17.19 -12.28 -22.74
C GLY A 39 -17.14 -12.26 -21.23
N ASP A 40 -16.10 -12.78 -20.63
CA ASP A 40 -15.90 -12.70 -19.18
C ASP A 40 -15.28 -11.35 -18.81
N LEU A 41 -15.75 -10.76 -17.73
CA LEU A 41 -15.29 -9.44 -17.30
C LEU A 41 -14.34 -9.55 -16.12
N ALA A 42 -13.24 -8.81 -16.17
CA ALA A 42 -12.33 -8.67 -15.06
C ALA A 42 -11.85 -7.22 -14.98
N VAL A 43 -11.63 -6.74 -13.77
CA VAL A 43 -11.18 -5.37 -13.51
C VAL A 43 -9.68 -5.36 -13.33
N LEU A 44 -9.00 -4.50 -14.07
CA LEU A 44 -7.58 -4.25 -13.91
C LEU A 44 -7.38 -2.87 -13.27
N PRO A 45 -7.10 -2.81 -11.97
CA PRO A 45 -6.70 -1.55 -11.35
C PRO A 45 -5.31 -1.18 -11.84
N ALA A 46 -4.82 0.03 -11.93
CA ALA A 46 -5.65 1.22 -11.77
C ALA A 46 -4.97 2.30 -12.61
N LEU A 47 -5.65 3.39 -12.83
CA LEU A 47 -5.09 4.52 -13.58
C LEU A 47 -5.12 5.76 -12.69
N TYR A 48 -4.10 6.60 -12.82
CA TYR A 48 -4.10 7.90 -12.14
C TYR A 48 -5.15 8.82 -12.75
N GLN A 49 -5.71 9.69 -11.93
CA GLN A 49 -6.71 10.65 -12.35
C GLN A 49 -6.53 11.94 -11.55
N ASP A 50 -7.20 13.00 -11.96
CA ASP A 50 -7.03 14.31 -11.31
C ASP A 50 -7.40 14.28 -9.83
N ALA A 51 -8.43 13.52 -9.45
CA ALA A 51 -8.83 13.40 -8.06
C ALA A 51 -7.85 12.56 -7.23
N HIS A 52 -7.09 11.67 -7.88
CA HIS A 52 -6.13 10.77 -7.24
C HIS A 52 -4.83 10.78 -8.05
N PRO A 53 -4.02 11.85 -7.89
CA PRO A 53 -2.80 12.00 -8.68
C PRO A 53 -1.68 11.09 -8.21
N VAL A 54 -0.59 11.08 -8.97
CA VAL A 54 0.59 10.29 -8.60
C VAL A 54 1.12 10.76 -7.24
N PRO A 55 1.48 9.81 -6.34
CA PRO A 55 2.00 10.17 -5.01
C PRO A 55 3.46 10.63 -5.04
N ALA A 56 4.18 10.33 -6.11
CA ALA A 56 5.57 10.73 -6.29
C ALA A 56 5.89 10.74 -7.78
N ALA A 57 6.92 11.48 -8.18
CA ALA A 57 7.28 11.62 -9.59
C ALA A 57 8.74 11.27 -9.89
N ARG A 58 9.49 10.72 -8.93
CA ARG A 58 10.89 10.31 -9.11
C ARG A 58 10.96 8.81 -9.31
N GLN A 59 11.87 8.38 -10.19
CA GLN A 59 12.07 6.95 -10.46
C GLN A 59 12.67 6.19 -9.27
N ASP A 60 13.40 6.90 -8.40
CA ASP A 60 14.10 6.29 -7.27
C ASP A 60 13.19 6.00 -6.10
N ILE A 61 11.95 6.46 -6.12
CA ILE A 61 11.01 6.29 -5.02
C ILE A 61 9.92 5.31 -5.39
N GLU A 62 9.71 4.34 -4.52
CA GLU A 62 8.51 3.50 -4.54
C GLU A 62 7.69 3.87 -3.33
N ARG A 63 6.45 4.29 -3.54
CA ARG A 63 5.60 4.81 -2.47
C ARG A 63 4.18 4.27 -2.57
N ILE A 64 3.65 3.85 -1.42
CA ILE A 64 2.23 3.55 -1.26
C ILE A 64 1.64 4.62 -0.36
N THR A 65 0.58 5.28 -0.84
CA THR A 65 -0.14 6.29 -0.08
C THR A 65 -1.53 5.75 0.26
N TYR A 66 -1.91 5.84 1.52
CA TYR A 66 -3.19 5.36 1.99
C TYR A 66 -4.19 6.52 2.16
N PRO A 67 -5.50 6.21 2.23
CA PRO A 67 -6.51 7.28 2.30
C PRO A 67 -6.39 8.21 3.51
N ASP A 68 -5.82 7.73 4.61
CA ASP A 68 -5.63 8.53 5.83
C ASP A 68 -4.35 9.37 5.81
N GLY A 69 -3.60 9.35 4.72
CA GLY A 69 -2.34 10.07 4.61
C GLY A 69 -1.12 9.27 5.03
N SER A 70 -1.30 8.07 5.54
CA SER A 70 -0.16 7.19 5.86
C SER A 70 0.57 6.78 4.60
N THR A 71 1.89 6.62 4.71
CA THR A 71 2.73 6.23 3.57
C THR A 71 3.75 5.20 3.96
N VAL A 72 4.10 4.34 3.01
CA VAL A 72 5.26 3.46 3.07
C VAL A 72 6.07 3.73 1.82
N ASP A 73 7.31 4.14 1.98
CA ASP A 73 8.14 4.43 0.82
C ASP A 73 9.59 4.01 1.01
N TYR A 74 10.21 3.66 -0.11
CA TYR A 74 11.63 3.39 -0.17
C TYR A 74 12.27 4.31 -1.21
N ASP A 75 13.31 5.02 -0.79
CA ASP A 75 14.09 5.89 -1.65
C ASP A 75 15.43 5.21 -1.92
N SER A 76 15.59 4.68 -3.13
CA SER A 76 16.81 3.94 -3.47
C SER A 76 18.00 4.85 -3.69
N ALA A 77 17.77 6.13 -3.99
CA ALA A 77 18.87 7.09 -4.13
C ALA A 77 19.54 7.40 -2.78
N GLN A 78 18.75 7.43 -1.72
CA GLN A 78 19.25 7.66 -0.36
C GLN A 78 19.41 6.38 0.45
N GLY A 79 18.85 5.26 -0.03
CA GLY A 79 18.85 4.01 0.70
C GLY A 79 18.02 4.06 1.96
N GLN A 80 16.88 4.72 1.93
CA GLN A 80 16.06 4.96 3.11
C GLN A 80 14.67 4.38 2.96
N LEU A 81 14.28 3.52 3.90
CA LEU A 81 12.92 3.01 4.04
C LEU A 81 12.19 3.84 5.09
N THR A 82 11.04 4.39 4.74
CA THR A 82 10.26 5.24 5.64
C THR A 82 8.83 4.71 5.74
N VAL A 83 8.38 4.53 6.98
CA VAL A 83 6.99 4.21 7.28
C VAL A 83 6.42 5.34 8.11
N THR A 84 5.41 6.02 7.58
CA THR A 84 4.76 7.13 8.25
C THR A 84 3.29 6.80 8.47
N VAL A 85 2.89 6.72 9.72
CA VAL A 85 1.50 6.46 10.09
C VAL A 85 0.88 7.80 10.48
N ALA A 86 -0.33 8.06 9.96
CA ALA A 86 -1.02 9.33 10.21
C ALA A 86 -1.25 9.56 11.69
N ALA A 87 -1.55 10.81 12.06
CA ALA A 87 -1.74 11.21 13.45
C ALA A 87 -2.72 10.28 14.17
N ALA A 88 -2.43 9.95 15.42
CA ALA A 88 -3.16 9.00 16.28
C ALA A 88 -3.08 7.56 15.82
N GLY A 89 -2.25 7.26 14.82
CA GLY A 89 -2.01 5.88 14.39
C GLY A 89 -0.96 5.17 15.23
N ARG A 90 -0.80 3.88 14.96
CA ARG A 90 0.12 3.00 15.67
C ARG A 90 0.83 2.07 14.71
N VAL A 91 2.03 1.65 15.10
CA VAL A 91 2.72 0.55 14.41
C VAL A 91 2.78 -0.62 15.40
N VAL A 92 2.30 -1.78 14.97
CA VAL A 92 2.28 -2.99 15.77
C VAL A 92 3.02 -4.09 15.00
N VAL A 93 4.01 -4.69 15.63
CA VAL A 93 4.75 -5.81 15.06
C VAL A 93 4.60 -6.99 16.02
N ASN A 94 3.98 -8.07 15.53
CA ASN A 94 3.76 -9.28 16.30
C ASN A 94 4.64 -10.39 15.74
N CYS A 95 5.55 -10.89 16.54
CA CYS A 95 6.47 -11.96 16.12
C CYS A 95 6.97 -12.71 17.35
N GLN A 96 7.55 -13.87 17.11
CA GLN A 96 8.16 -14.62 18.20
C GLN A 96 9.49 -14.02 18.63
N ALA A 97 10.26 -13.50 17.69
CA ALA A 97 11.55 -12.88 17.97
C ALA A 97 11.78 -11.74 17.00
N ALA A 98 12.31 -10.63 17.50
CA ALA A 98 12.65 -9.48 16.68
C ALA A 98 14.11 -9.12 16.94
N THR A 99 14.86 -8.85 15.86
CA THR A 99 16.26 -8.49 15.93
C THR A 99 16.50 -7.28 15.04
N ILE A 100 17.15 -6.26 15.60
CA ILE A 100 17.57 -5.09 14.85
C ILE A 100 19.08 -5.00 14.93
N ASN A 101 19.77 -5.11 13.79
CA ASN A 101 21.21 -4.97 13.69
C ASN A 101 21.52 -3.65 13.00
N ALA A 102 22.06 -2.69 13.75
CA ALA A 102 22.44 -1.38 13.23
C ALA A 102 23.92 -1.15 13.51
N ALA A 103 24.68 -0.77 12.48
CA ALA A 103 26.11 -0.55 12.63
C ALA A 103 26.43 0.69 13.47
N ASP A 104 25.62 1.73 13.36
CA ASP A 104 25.85 2.98 14.09
C ASP A 104 24.96 3.11 15.32
N SER A 105 23.64 3.12 15.13
CA SER A 105 22.75 3.42 16.24
C SER A 105 21.33 2.96 15.96
N VAL A 106 20.59 2.77 17.05
CA VAL A 106 19.13 2.66 17.04
C VAL A 106 18.61 3.77 17.93
N THR A 107 17.75 4.60 17.38
CA THR A 107 17.19 5.75 18.09
C THR A 107 15.71 5.56 18.33
N LEU A 108 15.28 5.69 19.59
CA LEU A 108 13.87 5.72 19.96
C LEU A 108 13.55 7.11 20.48
N ALA A 109 12.93 7.93 19.65
CA ALA A 109 12.58 9.30 20.01
C ALA A 109 11.11 9.32 20.51
N THR A 110 10.91 9.16 21.79
CA THR A 110 9.61 9.06 22.39
C THR A 110 9.66 9.59 23.82
N PRO A 111 8.54 10.19 24.34
CA PRO A 111 8.48 10.56 25.76
C PRO A 111 8.58 9.37 26.71
N GLN A 112 8.21 8.16 26.25
CA GLN A 112 8.19 6.99 27.12
C GLN A 112 8.58 5.74 26.34
N THR A 113 9.50 4.97 26.90
CA THR A 113 9.88 3.65 26.38
C THR A 113 9.56 2.61 27.43
N ILE A 114 8.80 1.58 27.03
CA ILE A 114 8.39 0.50 27.92
C ILE A 114 8.97 -0.80 27.40
N CYS A 115 9.79 -1.46 28.22
CA CYS A 115 10.29 -2.80 27.96
C CYS A 115 9.72 -3.69 29.04
N THR A 116 8.88 -4.66 28.63
CA THR A 116 8.26 -5.60 29.55
C THR A 116 8.89 -6.96 29.38
N GLY A 117 9.54 -7.45 30.40
CA GLY A 117 10.19 -8.74 30.39
C GLY A 117 9.54 -9.71 31.39
N ALA A 118 9.75 -11.00 31.15
CA ALA A 118 9.29 -12.04 32.04
C ALA A 118 10.40 -12.45 33.02
#